data_04a6f56b672329d7f34b063f5ffba005
#
_entry.id   04a6f56b672329d7f34b063f5ffba005
#
_cell.length_a   1.000
_cell.length_b   1.000
_cell.length_c   1.000
_cell.angle_alpha   90.00
_cell.angle_beta   90.00
_cell.angle_gamma   90.00
#
_symmetry.space_group_name_H-M   'P 1'
#
loop_
_entity.id
_entity.type
_entity.pdbx_description
1 polymer ?
#
loop_
_entity_poly.entity_id
_entity_poly.type
_entity_poly.pdbx_seq_one_letter_code
_entity_poly.pdbx_strand_id
1 'polypeptide(L)'
;MTITAQEILAQRLYHQALLESKLTGTEVLAKSLGIQSQYVTHGIYNYFNRLANPKADSYADLTEQGILAWGQRGTYHFYDRPTWEALSLLLSETVSWPWHHLAEQGIEVAAQLERLAGYLADGPLTREALKDRYGQEEWRQLFRWGGLFLAASRQGQLYQTLSQGDRQVHWQPAPEGQDLQQVKRQLLATYFSFYGPATLGDAAHFFGVPQAFFSQVDLSAWPSCRYGKQTFYYQTWQEAAKLPTVLVLGKFDALLVSYKSKDILVEKDRHHTIWQKAGQIPALILIRGQVKGQWNLRQQGDQITFQVTSAQPLAKAHQATIRARFKAFARWWGKQVKAIDFVVEA
;
A
#
# COMPACT_ATOMS: atom_id res chain seq x y z
N MET A 1 -16.01 25.56 -7.87
CA MET A 1 -14.61 26.03 -7.74
C MET A 1 -13.79 25.33 -8.85
N THR A 2 -13.06 26.08 -9.65
CA THR A 2 -12.13 25.52 -10.64
C THR A 2 -10.79 25.37 -9.96
N ILE A 3 -10.25 24.16 -9.93
CA ILE A 3 -9.00 23.82 -9.23
C ILE A 3 -7.93 23.40 -10.22
N THR A 4 -6.67 23.52 -9.84
CA THR A 4 -5.50 23.12 -10.61
C THR A 4 -5.00 21.74 -10.21
N ALA A 5 -4.23 21.08 -11.09
CA ALA A 5 -3.57 19.81 -10.76
C ALA A 5 -2.63 19.93 -9.54
N GLN A 6 -1.95 21.09 -9.39
CA GLN A 6 -1.06 21.33 -8.25
C GLN A 6 -1.82 21.43 -6.93
N GLU A 7 -2.98 22.08 -6.93
CA GLU A 7 -3.84 22.14 -5.72
C GLU A 7 -4.36 20.75 -5.35
N ILE A 8 -4.83 19.95 -6.33
CA ILE A 8 -5.21 18.56 -6.08
C ILE A 8 -4.04 17.76 -5.50
N LEU A 9 -2.85 17.88 -6.07
CA LEU A 9 -1.67 17.18 -5.59
C LEU A 9 -1.31 17.60 -4.16
N ALA A 10 -1.37 18.91 -3.85
CA ALA A 10 -1.11 19.41 -2.51
C ALA A 10 -2.10 18.86 -1.48
N GLN A 11 -3.40 18.81 -1.81
CA GLN A 11 -4.43 18.20 -0.95
C GLN A 11 -4.15 16.70 -0.73
N ARG A 12 -3.85 15.94 -1.80
CA ARG A 12 -3.51 14.52 -1.70
C ARG A 12 -2.30 14.26 -0.81
N LEU A 13 -1.27 15.10 -0.90
CA LEU A 13 -0.09 15.00 -0.05
C LEU A 13 -0.42 15.28 1.42
N TYR A 14 -1.25 16.30 1.67
CA TYR A 14 -1.69 16.65 3.02
C TYR A 14 -2.50 15.52 3.65
N HIS A 15 -3.55 15.06 2.97
CA HIS A 15 -4.43 14.02 3.50
C HIS A 15 -3.73 12.66 3.68
N GLN A 16 -2.76 12.34 2.82
CA GLN A 16 -1.93 11.15 2.97
C GLN A 16 -0.80 11.30 4.01
N ALA A 17 -0.82 12.36 4.81
CA ALA A 17 0.19 12.63 5.85
C ALA A 17 1.63 12.68 5.31
N LEU A 18 1.82 13.18 4.09
CA LEU A 18 3.13 13.33 3.44
C LEU A 18 3.71 14.75 3.56
N LEU A 19 2.94 15.73 4.03
CA LEU A 19 3.40 17.10 4.33
C LEU A 19 3.74 17.24 5.80
N GLU A 20 2.73 17.36 6.64
CA GLU A 20 2.83 17.39 8.09
C GLU A 20 1.98 16.28 8.65
N SER A 21 2.63 15.18 9.01
CA SER A 21 1.90 14.07 9.59
C SER A 21 1.47 14.40 11.03
N LYS A 22 0.21 14.09 11.34
CA LYS A 22 -0.35 14.09 12.70
C LYS A 22 -0.89 12.72 13.07
N LEU A 23 -0.48 11.66 12.36
CA LEU A 23 -1.02 10.33 12.53
C LEU A 23 -0.11 9.48 13.42
N THR A 24 -0.72 8.76 14.34
CA THR A 24 -0.08 7.66 15.06
C THR A 24 0.08 6.45 14.14
N GLY A 25 0.86 5.47 14.56
CA GLY A 25 1.06 4.26 13.77
C GLY A 25 -0.22 3.51 13.46
N THR A 26 -1.10 3.36 14.44
CA THR A 26 -2.43 2.71 14.27
C THR A 26 -3.30 3.49 13.28
N GLU A 27 -3.33 4.84 13.39
CA GLU A 27 -4.08 5.67 12.47
C GLU A 27 -3.55 5.60 11.03
N VAL A 28 -2.22 5.45 10.84
CA VAL A 28 -1.65 5.29 9.50
C VAL A 28 -2.21 4.04 8.84
N LEU A 29 -2.27 2.90 9.53
CA LEU A 29 -2.81 1.65 8.99
C LEU A 29 -4.31 1.76 8.69
N ALA A 30 -5.10 2.25 9.66
CA ALA A 30 -6.55 2.38 9.55
C ALA A 30 -6.96 3.35 8.44
N LYS A 31 -6.38 4.56 8.41
CA LYS A 31 -6.76 5.63 7.46
C LYS A 31 -6.25 5.37 6.05
N SER A 32 -5.08 4.71 5.89
CA SER A 32 -4.54 4.37 4.57
C SER A 32 -5.24 3.21 3.89
N LEU A 33 -6.14 2.51 4.55
CA LEU A 33 -6.77 1.29 4.04
C LEU A 33 -5.74 0.26 3.56
N GLY A 34 -4.62 0.19 4.26
CA GLY A 34 -3.50 -0.68 3.98
C GLY A 34 -2.37 -0.03 3.17
N ILE A 35 -1.15 -0.37 3.55
CA ILE A 35 0.08 0.10 2.90
C ILE A 35 0.63 -1.02 2.02
N GLN A 36 0.70 -0.79 0.71
CA GLN A 36 1.20 -1.80 -0.22
C GLN A 36 2.65 -2.18 0.10
N SER A 37 2.88 -3.47 0.33
CA SER A 37 4.11 -4.03 0.90
C SER A 37 4.62 -5.24 0.09
N GLN A 38 4.43 -5.20 -1.22
CA GLN A 38 4.99 -6.17 -2.15
C GLN A 38 6.51 -6.29 -1.94
N TYR A 39 7.16 -5.15 -1.70
CA TYR A 39 8.50 -5.03 -1.15
C TYR A 39 8.37 -4.53 0.28
N VAL A 40 8.42 -5.45 1.25
CA VAL A 40 8.14 -5.18 2.67
C VAL A 40 8.95 -4.00 3.21
N THR A 41 10.23 -3.92 2.86
CA THR A 41 11.10 -2.82 3.27
C THR A 41 10.61 -1.45 2.80
N HIS A 42 10.07 -1.36 1.57
CA HIS A 42 9.49 -0.13 1.06
C HIS A 42 8.11 0.16 1.68
N GLY A 43 7.33 -0.88 2.01
CA GLY A 43 6.11 -0.73 2.80
C GLY A 43 6.38 -0.16 4.19
N ILE A 44 7.41 -0.67 4.88
CA ILE A 44 7.91 -0.14 6.16
C ILE A 44 8.33 1.34 6.01
N TYR A 45 9.05 1.70 4.92
CA TYR A 45 9.40 3.08 4.64
C TYR A 45 8.16 3.97 4.42
N ASN A 46 7.17 3.50 3.65
CA ASN A 46 5.95 4.24 3.36
C ASN A 46 5.10 4.46 4.62
N TYR A 47 5.10 3.50 5.55
CA TYR A 47 4.51 3.66 6.88
C TYR A 47 5.25 4.73 7.69
N PHE A 48 6.57 4.59 7.88
CA PHE A 48 7.43 5.55 8.57
C PHE A 48 7.25 6.98 8.02
N ASN A 49 7.09 7.10 6.70
CA ASN A 49 6.96 8.39 6.02
C ASN A 49 5.72 9.18 6.42
N ARG A 50 4.74 8.53 7.06
CA ARG A 50 3.44 9.08 7.49
C ARG A 50 3.29 9.28 8.99
N LEU A 51 4.28 8.86 9.78
CA LEU A 51 4.23 9.01 11.23
C LEU A 51 4.45 10.45 11.67
N ALA A 52 3.62 10.91 12.60
CA ALA A 52 3.76 12.22 13.25
C ALA A 52 4.98 12.26 14.16
N ASN A 53 5.15 11.21 14.96
CA ASN A 53 6.23 11.10 15.92
C ASN A 53 6.90 9.72 15.84
N PRO A 54 7.87 9.53 14.94
CA PRO A 54 8.57 8.26 14.82
C PRO A 54 9.34 7.81 16.09
N LYS A 55 9.42 8.68 17.11
CA LYS A 55 10.02 8.28 18.41
C LYS A 55 9.01 7.61 19.33
N ALA A 56 7.72 7.99 19.22
CA ALA A 56 6.64 7.40 20.00
C ALA A 56 6.10 6.11 19.35
N ASP A 57 6.05 6.08 18.01
CA ASP A 57 5.58 4.94 17.23
C ASP A 57 6.78 4.14 16.72
N SER A 58 7.11 3.04 17.36
CA SER A 58 8.30 2.24 17.03
C SER A 58 8.05 1.28 15.85
N TYR A 59 9.12 0.71 15.32
CA TYR A 59 9.01 -0.40 14.37
C TYR A 59 8.39 -1.64 15.01
N ALA A 60 8.61 -1.85 16.30
CA ALA A 60 7.97 -2.93 17.05
C ALA A 60 6.45 -2.79 17.05
N ASP A 61 5.91 -1.57 17.24
CA ASP A 61 4.45 -1.33 17.19
C ASP A 61 3.86 -1.73 15.83
N LEU A 62 4.54 -1.43 14.72
CA LEU A 62 4.09 -1.88 13.40
C LEU A 62 4.04 -3.41 13.31
N THR A 63 5.01 -4.11 13.86
CA THR A 63 5.08 -5.59 13.78
C THR A 63 4.14 -6.29 14.74
N GLU A 64 3.76 -5.64 15.83
CA GLU A 64 2.82 -6.16 16.83
C GLU A 64 1.36 -5.89 16.45
N GLN A 65 1.05 -4.71 15.92
CA GLN A 65 -0.30 -4.28 15.61
C GLN A 65 -0.69 -4.51 14.15
N GLY A 66 0.29 -4.51 13.26
CA GLY A 66 0.09 -4.69 11.82
C GLY A 66 0.06 -6.15 11.41
N ILE A 67 -0.83 -6.45 10.48
CA ILE A 67 -0.87 -7.74 9.78
C ILE A 67 -0.47 -7.55 8.32
N LEU A 68 0.07 -8.60 7.73
CA LEU A 68 0.38 -8.69 6.32
C LEU A 68 -0.63 -9.61 5.64
N ALA A 69 -1.36 -9.09 4.66
CA ALA A 69 -2.35 -9.86 3.94
C ALA A 69 -2.43 -9.45 2.47
N TRP A 70 -2.92 -10.35 1.64
CA TRP A 70 -3.30 -10.04 0.27
C TRP A 70 -4.66 -9.33 0.30
N GLY A 71 -4.80 -8.24 -0.44
CA GLY A 71 -6.00 -7.42 -0.43
C GLY A 71 -6.34 -6.85 -1.79
N GLN A 72 -6.68 -5.56 -1.81
CA GLN A 72 -7.09 -4.85 -3.02
C GLN A 72 -6.06 -5.00 -4.14
N ARG A 73 -6.54 -5.08 -5.38
CA ARG A 73 -5.76 -5.32 -6.61
C ARG A 73 -4.94 -6.61 -6.60
N GLY A 74 -5.22 -7.56 -5.66
CA GLY A 74 -4.43 -8.78 -5.51
C GLY A 74 -2.99 -8.53 -5.08
N THR A 75 -2.72 -7.45 -4.37
CA THR A 75 -1.39 -7.08 -3.89
C THR A 75 -1.28 -7.20 -2.37
N TYR A 76 -0.05 -7.29 -1.88
CA TYR A 76 0.28 -7.57 -0.49
C TYR A 76 0.44 -6.26 0.29
N HIS A 77 -0.23 -6.15 1.46
CA HIS A 77 -0.28 -4.91 2.24
C HIS A 77 -0.06 -5.15 3.73
N PHE A 78 0.43 -4.12 4.42
CA PHE A 78 0.24 -3.97 5.86
C PHE A 78 -1.14 -3.37 6.14
N TYR A 79 -1.88 -3.96 7.10
CA TYR A 79 -3.17 -3.49 7.58
C TYR A 79 -3.20 -3.51 9.10
N ASP A 80 -4.12 -2.75 9.69
CA ASP A 80 -4.74 -3.15 10.95
C ASP A 80 -5.82 -4.19 10.67
N ARG A 81 -6.12 -5.04 11.64
CA ARG A 81 -7.06 -6.15 11.44
C ARG A 81 -8.48 -5.69 11.05
N PRO A 82 -9.10 -4.68 11.72
CA PRO A 82 -10.45 -4.24 11.36
C PRO A 82 -10.56 -3.74 9.91
N THR A 83 -9.58 -3.00 9.43
CA THR A 83 -9.55 -2.52 8.04
C THR A 83 -9.45 -3.68 7.04
N TRP A 84 -8.59 -4.67 7.31
CA TRP A 84 -8.47 -5.84 6.44
C TRP A 84 -9.73 -6.67 6.41
N GLU A 85 -10.39 -6.88 7.55
CA GLU A 85 -11.67 -7.60 7.63
C GLU A 85 -12.77 -6.89 6.84
N ALA A 86 -12.91 -5.57 6.98
CA ALA A 86 -13.85 -4.77 6.19
C ALA A 86 -13.56 -4.84 4.68
N LEU A 87 -12.28 -4.77 4.29
CA LEU A 87 -11.87 -4.91 2.89
C LEU A 87 -12.14 -6.31 2.35
N SER A 88 -11.92 -7.36 3.15
CA SER A 88 -12.16 -8.73 2.72
C SER A 88 -13.63 -8.99 2.42
N LEU A 89 -14.57 -8.39 3.17
CA LEU A 89 -16.00 -8.44 2.86
C LEU A 89 -16.33 -7.82 1.50
N LEU A 90 -15.73 -6.69 1.15
CA LEU A 90 -15.88 -6.10 -0.18
C LEU A 90 -15.27 -6.99 -1.27
N LEU A 91 -14.10 -7.57 -1.00
CA LEU A 91 -13.32 -8.33 -1.97
C LEU A 91 -13.86 -9.76 -2.18
N SER A 92 -14.56 -10.33 -1.20
CA SER A 92 -15.20 -11.64 -1.32
C SER A 92 -16.35 -11.66 -2.32
N GLU A 93 -16.95 -10.49 -2.61
CA GLU A 93 -17.97 -10.34 -3.66
C GLU A 93 -17.44 -10.61 -5.09
N THR A 94 -16.13 -10.76 -5.25
CA THR A 94 -15.51 -11.10 -6.53
C THR A 94 -14.57 -12.28 -6.38
N VAL A 95 -14.65 -13.21 -7.32
CA VAL A 95 -13.71 -14.33 -7.37
C VAL A 95 -12.32 -13.82 -7.77
N SER A 96 -11.31 -14.24 -7.02
CA SER A 96 -9.92 -13.85 -7.32
C SER A 96 -9.38 -14.62 -8.53
N TRP A 97 -8.45 -14.00 -9.28
CA TRP A 97 -7.83 -14.68 -10.43
C TRP A 97 -7.12 -16.00 -10.04
N PRO A 98 -6.46 -16.16 -8.88
CA PRO A 98 -5.88 -17.45 -8.53
C PRO A 98 -6.93 -18.54 -8.31
N TRP A 99 -8.12 -18.17 -7.82
CA TRP A 99 -9.22 -19.12 -7.72
C TRP A 99 -9.62 -19.67 -9.08
N HIS A 100 -9.83 -18.80 -10.07
CA HIS A 100 -10.12 -19.23 -11.44
C HIS A 100 -8.99 -20.07 -12.02
N HIS A 101 -7.75 -19.59 -11.88
CA HIS A 101 -6.58 -20.27 -12.42
C HIS A 101 -6.39 -21.68 -11.84
N LEU A 102 -6.59 -21.88 -10.54
CA LEU A 102 -6.51 -23.18 -9.90
C LEU A 102 -7.67 -24.08 -10.32
N ALA A 103 -8.89 -23.54 -10.39
CA ALA A 103 -10.06 -24.29 -10.84
C ALA A 103 -9.91 -24.77 -12.31
N GLU A 104 -9.37 -23.94 -13.20
CA GLU A 104 -9.03 -24.31 -14.59
C GLU A 104 -8.03 -25.47 -14.68
N GLN A 105 -7.20 -25.67 -13.65
CA GLN A 105 -6.29 -26.80 -13.52
C GLN A 105 -6.92 -28.05 -12.88
N GLY A 106 -8.24 -28.03 -12.64
CA GLY A 106 -8.96 -29.12 -12.00
C GLY A 106 -8.75 -29.20 -10.48
N ILE A 107 -8.28 -28.11 -9.86
CA ILE A 107 -8.05 -28.07 -8.41
C ILE A 107 -9.32 -27.57 -7.71
N GLU A 108 -9.84 -28.38 -6.80
CA GLU A 108 -10.94 -28.01 -5.90
C GLU A 108 -10.43 -27.02 -4.84
N VAL A 109 -10.54 -25.72 -5.12
CA VAL A 109 -9.95 -24.65 -4.27
C VAL A 109 -10.51 -24.67 -2.86
N ALA A 110 -11.81 -24.93 -2.68
CA ALA A 110 -12.45 -25.00 -1.38
C ALA A 110 -11.80 -26.10 -0.50
N ALA A 111 -11.64 -27.31 -1.06
CA ALA A 111 -10.98 -28.42 -0.35
C ALA A 111 -9.52 -28.09 0.02
N GLN A 112 -8.80 -27.36 -0.83
CA GLN A 112 -7.44 -26.93 -0.51
C GLN A 112 -7.39 -25.84 0.57
N LEU A 113 -8.41 -24.97 0.65
CA LEU A 113 -8.53 -24.00 1.73
C LEU A 113 -8.86 -24.67 3.06
N GLU A 114 -9.75 -25.68 3.07
CA GLU A 114 -10.03 -26.50 4.25
C GLU A 114 -8.78 -27.25 4.73
N ARG A 115 -8.00 -27.83 3.83
CA ARG A 115 -6.73 -28.47 4.16
C ARG A 115 -5.73 -27.49 4.77
N LEU A 116 -5.63 -26.26 4.20
CA LEU A 116 -4.77 -25.20 4.74
C LEU A 116 -5.23 -24.77 6.13
N ALA A 117 -6.54 -24.63 6.35
CA ALA A 117 -7.13 -24.37 7.66
C ALA A 117 -6.77 -25.47 8.66
N GLY A 118 -6.88 -26.73 8.26
CA GLY A 118 -6.49 -27.89 9.08
C GLY A 118 -5.01 -27.86 9.49
N TYR A 119 -4.11 -27.45 8.60
CA TYR A 119 -2.69 -27.33 8.95
C TYR A 119 -2.41 -26.19 9.96
N LEU A 120 -3.27 -25.18 10.01
CA LEU A 120 -3.14 -24.01 10.88
C LEU A 120 -4.06 -24.07 12.13
N ALA A 121 -4.78 -25.18 12.33
CA ALA A 121 -5.74 -25.32 13.45
C ALA A 121 -5.06 -25.26 14.83
N ASP A 122 -3.87 -25.85 14.95
CA ASP A 122 -3.11 -25.88 16.20
C ASP A 122 -2.27 -24.62 16.46
N GLY A 123 -2.32 -23.65 15.53
CA GLY A 123 -1.60 -22.37 15.64
C GLY A 123 -0.87 -21.96 14.38
N PRO A 124 -0.20 -20.80 14.42
CA PRO A 124 0.48 -20.24 13.24
C PRO A 124 1.70 -21.07 12.85
N LEU A 125 1.99 -21.10 11.55
CA LEU A 125 3.15 -21.78 10.97
C LEU A 125 3.97 -20.82 10.11
N THR A 126 5.26 -21.09 9.99
CA THR A 126 6.10 -20.43 8.99
C THR A 126 5.74 -20.90 7.57
N ARG A 127 6.13 -20.13 6.55
CA ARG A 127 5.97 -20.57 5.15
C ARG A 127 6.76 -21.84 4.85
N GLU A 128 7.93 -22.00 5.45
CA GLU A 128 8.78 -23.19 5.33
C GLU A 128 8.08 -24.41 5.90
N ALA A 129 7.54 -24.32 7.11
CA ALA A 129 6.79 -25.41 7.73
C ALA A 129 5.54 -25.81 6.92
N LEU A 130 4.83 -24.84 6.32
CA LEU A 130 3.72 -25.15 5.41
C LEU A 130 4.21 -25.81 4.14
N LYS A 131 5.32 -25.32 3.56
CA LYS A 131 5.91 -25.92 2.35
C LYS A 131 6.32 -27.37 2.58
N ASP A 132 6.86 -27.70 3.76
CA ASP A 132 7.23 -29.07 4.11
C ASP A 132 5.99 -29.97 4.20
N ARG A 133 4.85 -29.45 4.71
CA ARG A 133 3.57 -30.21 4.77
C ARG A 133 2.93 -30.47 3.41
N TYR A 134 3.08 -29.53 2.45
CA TYR A 134 2.55 -29.70 1.09
C TYR A 134 3.51 -30.46 0.16
N GLY A 135 4.80 -30.41 0.44
CA GLY A 135 5.83 -30.83 -0.49
C GLY A 135 6.10 -29.84 -1.62
N GLN A 136 7.28 -29.95 -2.23
CA GLN A 136 7.79 -28.93 -3.14
C GLN A 136 6.94 -28.74 -4.41
N GLU A 137 6.43 -29.83 -5.00
CA GLU A 137 5.66 -29.78 -6.25
C GLU A 137 4.28 -29.16 -6.03
N GLU A 138 3.54 -29.66 -5.04
CA GLU A 138 2.21 -29.16 -4.71
C GLU A 138 2.28 -27.70 -4.21
N TRP A 139 3.31 -27.35 -3.44
CA TRP A 139 3.57 -25.98 -3.05
C TRP A 139 3.72 -25.06 -4.26
N ARG A 140 4.50 -25.46 -5.27
CA ARG A 140 4.70 -24.67 -6.49
C ARG A 140 3.41 -24.47 -7.25
N GLN A 141 2.56 -25.48 -7.32
CA GLN A 141 1.27 -25.42 -8.00
C GLN A 141 0.28 -24.52 -7.25
N LEU A 142 0.11 -24.72 -5.94
CA LEU A 142 -0.95 -24.08 -5.15
C LEU A 142 -0.63 -22.65 -4.69
N PHE A 143 0.65 -22.31 -4.49
CA PHE A 143 1.06 -21.05 -3.88
C PHE A 143 1.83 -20.11 -4.82
N ARG A 144 1.97 -20.48 -6.08
CA ARG A 144 2.58 -19.61 -7.10
C ARG A 144 1.78 -18.30 -7.20
N TRP A 145 2.50 -17.16 -7.29
CA TRP A 145 1.93 -15.80 -7.35
C TRP A 145 0.93 -15.45 -6.26
N GLY A 146 1.06 -16.05 -5.09
CA GLY A 146 0.14 -15.87 -3.97
C GLY A 146 -0.90 -16.98 -3.86
N GLY A 147 -1.34 -17.59 -4.95
CA GLY A 147 -2.19 -18.77 -4.99
C GLY A 147 -3.26 -18.84 -3.89
N LEU A 148 -3.24 -19.92 -3.11
CA LEU A 148 -4.16 -20.12 -1.99
C LEU A 148 -4.07 -19.03 -0.92
N PHE A 149 -2.88 -18.45 -0.68
CA PHE A 149 -2.77 -17.36 0.29
C PHE A 149 -3.60 -16.13 -0.14
N LEU A 150 -3.55 -15.78 -1.41
CA LEU A 150 -4.36 -14.68 -1.94
C LEU A 150 -5.85 -15.03 -1.90
N ALA A 151 -6.22 -16.26 -2.27
CA ALA A 151 -7.61 -16.70 -2.22
C ALA A 151 -8.17 -16.61 -0.78
N ALA A 152 -7.47 -17.17 0.20
CA ALA A 152 -7.87 -17.14 1.61
C ALA A 152 -7.86 -15.72 2.22
N SER A 153 -6.84 -14.92 1.91
CA SER A 153 -6.74 -13.55 2.45
C SER A 153 -7.87 -12.64 1.95
N ARG A 154 -8.32 -12.81 0.70
CA ARG A 154 -9.45 -12.03 0.16
C ARG A 154 -10.79 -12.40 0.80
N GLN A 155 -10.88 -13.58 1.41
CA GLN A 155 -12.04 -14.02 2.19
C GLN A 155 -11.93 -13.66 3.68
N GLY A 156 -10.86 -12.94 4.07
CA GLY A 156 -10.64 -12.58 5.47
C GLY A 156 -10.21 -13.75 6.37
N GLN A 157 -9.73 -14.86 5.78
CA GLN A 157 -9.41 -16.07 6.51
C GLN A 157 -7.92 -16.24 6.79
N LEU A 158 -7.03 -15.64 5.99
CA LEU A 158 -5.60 -15.82 6.14
C LEU A 158 -4.85 -14.49 6.16
N TYR A 159 -4.04 -14.31 7.18
CA TYR A 159 -3.09 -13.19 7.31
C TYR A 159 -1.74 -13.69 7.82
N GLN A 160 -0.75 -12.80 7.81
CA GLN A 160 0.58 -13.08 8.34
C GLN A 160 0.98 -12.01 9.34
N THR A 161 1.81 -12.39 10.31
CA THR A 161 2.49 -11.45 11.22
C THR A 161 3.99 -11.51 11.00
N LEU A 162 4.68 -10.43 11.34
CA LEU A 162 6.14 -10.40 11.42
C LEU A 162 6.52 -10.70 12.88
N SER A 163 7.09 -11.87 13.14
CA SER A 163 7.61 -12.23 14.46
C SER A 163 9.09 -12.55 14.35
N GLN A 164 9.93 -11.79 15.05
CA GLN A 164 11.38 -12.00 15.12
C GLN A 164 12.08 -12.11 13.74
N GLY A 165 11.54 -11.43 12.72
CA GLY A 165 12.06 -11.46 11.35
C GLY A 165 11.41 -12.52 10.44
N ASP A 166 10.70 -13.51 10.99
CA ASP A 166 9.97 -14.52 10.25
C ASP A 166 8.49 -14.16 10.08
N ARG A 167 7.89 -14.66 9.00
CA ARG A 167 6.47 -14.51 8.76
C ARG A 167 5.73 -15.72 9.27
N GLN A 168 4.84 -15.49 10.24
CA GLN A 168 3.93 -16.48 10.75
C GLN A 168 2.59 -16.37 10.01
N VAL A 169 2.12 -17.47 9.45
CA VAL A 169 0.83 -17.59 8.74
C VAL A 169 -0.23 -17.99 9.73
N HIS A 170 -1.32 -17.22 9.78
CA HIS A 170 -2.45 -17.42 10.67
C HIS A 170 -3.71 -17.71 9.87
N TRP A 171 -4.60 -18.50 10.44
CA TRP A 171 -5.95 -18.75 9.95
C TRP A 171 -7.00 -18.25 10.94
N GLN A 172 -8.10 -17.73 10.43
CA GLN A 172 -9.30 -17.38 11.20
C GLN A 172 -10.56 -17.66 10.37
N PRO A 173 -11.74 -17.80 11.02
CA PRO A 173 -13.01 -17.80 10.29
C PRO A 173 -13.18 -16.54 9.44
N ALA A 174 -13.91 -16.64 8.34
CA ALA A 174 -14.29 -15.48 7.55
C ALA A 174 -15.09 -14.48 8.41
N PRO A 175 -14.93 -13.16 8.22
CA PRO A 175 -15.73 -12.16 8.93
C PRO A 175 -17.22 -12.30 8.56
N GLU A 176 -18.09 -12.25 9.57
CA GLU A 176 -19.54 -12.38 9.41
C GLU A 176 -20.29 -11.22 10.07
N GLY A 177 -21.57 -11.06 9.73
CA GLY A 177 -22.50 -10.20 10.46
C GLY A 177 -22.43 -8.71 10.14
N GLN A 178 -21.65 -8.25 9.17
CA GLN A 178 -21.60 -6.85 8.77
C GLN A 178 -22.49 -6.58 7.54
N ASP A 179 -23.21 -5.44 7.55
CA ASP A 179 -23.91 -4.97 6.36
C ASP A 179 -22.93 -4.48 5.29
N LEU A 180 -22.87 -5.19 4.18
CA LEU A 180 -21.99 -4.87 3.06
C LEU A 180 -22.19 -3.44 2.52
N GLN A 181 -23.44 -2.92 2.51
CA GLN A 181 -23.68 -1.54 2.04
C GLN A 181 -23.12 -0.52 3.03
N GLN A 182 -23.18 -0.81 4.31
CA GLN A 182 -22.54 0.04 5.33
C GLN A 182 -21.02 -0.02 5.19
N VAL A 183 -20.42 -1.20 4.99
CA VAL A 183 -19.00 -1.37 4.74
C VAL A 183 -18.55 -0.60 3.51
N LYS A 184 -19.27 -0.69 2.39
CA LYS A 184 -18.98 0.08 1.16
C LYS A 184 -18.96 1.60 1.43
N ARG A 185 -19.96 2.12 2.16
CA ARG A 185 -20.01 3.56 2.53
C ARG A 185 -18.82 3.96 3.38
N GLN A 186 -18.48 3.16 4.39
CA GLN A 186 -17.36 3.43 5.29
C GLN A 186 -16.01 3.40 4.56
N LEU A 187 -15.77 2.39 3.72
CA LEU A 187 -14.56 2.28 2.92
C LEU A 187 -14.40 3.45 1.94
N LEU A 188 -15.48 3.89 1.27
CA LEU A 188 -15.44 5.07 0.41
C LEU A 188 -15.20 6.35 1.21
N ALA A 189 -15.84 6.50 2.38
CA ALA A 189 -15.62 7.66 3.26
C ALA A 189 -14.16 7.75 3.70
N THR A 190 -13.57 6.63 4.13
CA THR A 190 -12.15 6.57 4.50
C THR A 190 -11.25 6.84 3.29
N TYR A 191 -11.57 6.27 2.13
CA TYR A 191 -10.83 6.53 0.89
C TYR A 191 -10.82 8.03 0.55
N PHE A 192 -11.97 8.69 0.49
CA PHE A 192 -12.02 10.13 0.15
C PHE A 192 -11.46 11.03 1.25
N SER A 193 -11.47 10.58 2.51
CA SER A 193 -10.80 11.28 3.60
C SER A 193 -9.27 11.27 3.44
N PHE A 194 -8.71 10.13 3.07
CA PHE A 194 -7.24 9.95 3.03
C PHE A 194 -6.64 10.20 1.64
N TYR A 195 -7.37 9.87 0.57
CA TYR A 195 -6.89 9.97 -0.80
C TYR A 195 -7.53 11.11 -1.61
N GLY A 196 -8.52 11.80 -1.04
CA GLY A 196 -9.17 12.94 -1.70
C GLY A 196 -8.22 14.14 -1.90
N PRO A 197 -8.53 14.97 -2.91
CA PRO A 197 -9.61 14.87 -3.89
C PRO A 197 -9.40 13.72 -4.89
N ALA A 198 -10.41 12.88 -5.06
CA ALA A 198 -10.36 11.71 -5.92
C ALA A 198 -11.72 11.45 -6.60
N THR A 199 -11.70 10.78 -7.74
CA THR A 199 -12.92 10.36 -8.43
C THR A 199 -13.44 9.03 -7.89
N LEU A 200 -14.72 8.70 -8.13
CA LEU A 200 -15.22 7.35 -7.86
C LEU A 200 -14.49 6.28 -8.66
N GLY A 201 -14.05 6.62 -9.88
CA GLY A 201 -13.20 5.75 -10.70
C GLY A 201 -11.83 5.49 -10.07
N ASP A 202 -11.25 6.47 -9.36
CA ASP A 202 -10.02 6.29 -8.58
C ASP A 202 -10.24 5.34 -7.40
N ALA A 203 -11.36 5.49 -6.67
CA ALA A 203 -11.71 4.59 -5.58
C ALA A 203 -11.90 3.13 -6.07
N ALA A 204 -12.65 2.93 -7.15
CA ALA A 204 -12.82 1.62 -7.76
C ALA A 204 -11.49 0.98 -8.19
N HIS A 205 -10.60 1.78 -8.78
CA HIS A 205 -9.22 1.36 -9.11
C HIS A 205 -8.43 0.98 -7.86
N PHE A 206 -8.50 1.77 -6.79
CA PHE A 206 -7.82 1.51 -5.52
C PHE A 206 -8.27 0.17 -4.92
N PHE A 207 -9.57 -0.06 -4.82
CA PHE A 207 -10.11 -1.31 -4.28
C PHE A 207 -9.94 -2.51 -5.23
N GLY A 208 -9.68 -2.27 -6.52
CA GLY A 208 -9.58 -3.33 -7.53
C GLY A 208 -10.92 -3.99 -7.83
N VAL A 209 -12.00 -3.20 -7.81
CA VAL A 209 -13.38 -3.63 -8.11
C VAL A 209 -13.98 -2.77 -9.23
N PRO A 210 -15.01 -3.26 -9.94
CA PRO A 210 -15.77 -2.44 -10.90
C PRO A 210 -16.41 -1.23 -10.20
N GLN A 211 -16.47 -0.08 -10.86
CA GLN A 211 -17.12 1.13 -10.31
C GLN A 211 -18.58 0.91 -9.92
N ALA A 212 -19.27 0.01 -10.61
CA ALA A 212 -20.65 -0.37 -10.31
C ALA A 212 -20.85 -0.94 -8.90
N PHE A 213 -19.80 -1.44 -8.25
CA PHE A 213 -19.86 -1.89 -6.84
C PHE A 213 -20.29 -0.80 -5.86
N PHE A 214 -20.09 0.45 -6.25
CA PHE A 214 -20.44 1.62 -5.44
C PHE A 214 -21.67 2.38 -5.97
N SER A 215 -22.40 1.82 -6.92
CA SER A 215 -23.56 2.50 -7.56
C SER A 215 -24.68 2.87 -6.61
N GLN A 216 -24.84 2.12 -5.51
CA GLN A 216 -25.88 2.36 -4.49
C GLN A 216 -25.41 3.31 -3.37
N VAL A 217 -24.16 3.77 -3.40
CA VAL A 217 -23.67 4.72 -2.40
C VAL A 217 -23.99 6.14 -2.86
N ASP A 218 -24.82 6.84 -2.09
CA ASP A 218 -25.12 8.24 -2.36
C ASP A 218 -23.90 9.12 -2.07
N LEU A 219 -23.39 9.78 -3.11
CA LEU A 219 -22.27 10.70 -3.05
C LEU A 219 -22.68 12.17 -2.97
N SER A 220 -23.97 12.48 -3.02
CA SER A 220 -24.50 13.86 -3.12
C SER A 220 -24.17 14.69 -1.87
N ALA A 221 -24.09 14.06 -0.70
CA ALA A 221 -23.76 14.70 0.57
C ALA A 221 -22.26 15.00 0.76
N TRP A 222 -21.39 14.52 -0.15
CA TRP A 222 -19.96 14.68 0.02
C TRP A 222 -19.44 15.95 -0.67
N PRO A 223 -18.55 16.72 -0.02
CA PRO A 223 -17.88 17.84 -0.66
C PRO A 223 -17.20 17.41 -1.95
N SER A 224 -17.34 18.24 -2.99
CA SER A 224 -16.76 17.93 -4.29
C SER A 224 -16.25 19.19 -5.00
N CYS A 225 -15.33 18.98 -5.94
CA CYS A 225 -14.81 19.99 -6.84
C CYS A 225 -14.70 19.43 -8.26
N ARG A 226 -14.54 20.30 -9.24
CA ARG A 226 -14.39 19.90 -10.66
C ARG A 226 -12.99 20.19 -11.15
N TYR A 227 -12.39 19.20 -11.81
CA TYR A 227 -11.15 19.35 -12.58
C TYR A 227 -11.36 18.73 -13.96
N GLY A 228 -11.26 19.53 -14.98
CA GLY A 228 -11.66 19.14 -16.32
C GLY A 228 -13.14 18.74 -16.39
N LYS A 229 -13.42 17.55 -16.92
CA LYS A 229 -14.78 16.98 -17.02
C LYS A 229 -15.15 16.08 -15.83
N GLN A 230 -14.27 15.91 -14.86
CA GLN A 230 -14.46 14.96 -13.75
C GLN A 230 -14.83 15.66 -12.46
N THR A 231 -15.63 14.96 -11.62
CA THR A 231 -15.95 15.35 -10.26
C THR A 231 -15.02 14.60 -9.31
N PHE A 232 -14.40 15.33 -8.42
CA PHE A 232 -13.51 14.84 -7.38
C PHE A 232 -14.14 15.04 -6.02
N TYR A 233 -14.18 14.00 -5.21
CA TYR A 233 -14.75 13.99 -3.86
C TYR A 233 -13.63 14.06 -2.81
N TYR A 234 -13.90 14.70 -1.69
CA TYR A 234 -13.01 14.84 -0.55
C TYR A 234 -13.82 15.00 0.73
N GLN A 235 -13.21 14.88 1.89
CA GLN A 235 -13.90 15.15 3.17
C GLN A 235 -13.63 16.57 3.65
N THR A 236 -12.39 17.01 3.60
CA THR A 236 -11.96 18.33 4.03
C THR A 236 -11.07 18.97 2.98
N TRP A 237 -10.98 20.30 2.98
CA TRP A 237 -10.06 21.06 2.15
C TRP A 237 -9.09 21.84 3.03
N GLN A 238 -7.80 21.75 2.76
CA GLN A 238 -6.77 22.43 3.53
C GLN A 238 -6.17 23.60 2.73
N GLU A 239 -6.58 24.81 3.06
CA GLU A 239 -6.17 26.03 2.35
C GLU A 239 -4.65 26.27 2.36
N ALA A 240 -3.96 25.87 3.43
CA ALA A 240 -2.51 26.05 3.59
C ALA A 240 -1.66 24.94 2.94
N ALA A 241 -2.26 23.91 2.33
CA ALA A 241 -1.51 22.81 1.73
C ALA A 241 -0.64 23.30 0.56
N LYS A 242 0.68 23.06 0.65
CA LYS A 242 1.67 23.44 -0.38
C LYS A 242 2.58 22.27 -0.69
N LEU A 243 3.09 22.23 -1.93
CA LEU A 243 4.04 21.21 -2.34
C LEU A 243 5.35 21.33 -1.55
N PRO A 244 5.90 20.23 -1.00
CA PRO A 244 7.16 20.24 -0.28
C PRO A 244 8.33 20.45 -1.23
N THR A 245 9.43 21.03 -0.73
CA THR A 245 10.65 21.18 -1.52
C THR A 245 11.22 19.82 -1.93
N VAL A 246 11.24 18.85 -1.02
CA VAL A 246 11.72 17.48 -1.26
C VAL A 246 10.72 16.50 -0.69
N LEU A 247 10.32 15.51 -1.48
CA LEU A 247 9.53 14.37 -1.05
C LEU A 247 10.22 13.08 -1.49
N VAL A 248 10.35 12.13 -0.56
CA VAL A 248 10.94 10.81 -0.79
C VAL A 248 9.86 9.77 -0.63
N LEU A 249 9.53 9.03 -1.70
CA LEU A 249 8.49 8.00 -1.72
C LEU A 249 9.11 6.62 -1.91
N GLY A 250 8.64 5.63 -1.16
CA GLY A 250 9.04 4.24 -1.37
C GLY A 250 8.42 3.64 -2.63
N LYS A 251 8.88 2.44 -3.02
CA LYS A 251 8.20 1.66 -4.08
C LYS A 251 6.74 1.47 -3.71
N PHE A 252 5.85 1.53 -4.70
CA PHE A 252 4.41 1.34 -4.52
C PHE A 252 3.79 2.26 -3.44
N ASP A 253 4.39 3.45 -3.19
CA ASP A 253 3.74 4.41 -2.31
C ASP A 253 2.30 4.68 -2.77
N ALA A 254 1.41 4.88 -1.81
CA ALA A 254 -0.01 5.08 -2.07
C ALA A 254 -0.28 6.24 -3.06
N LEU A 255 0.53 7.30 -3.03
CA LEU A 255 0.44 8.40 -4.00
C LEU A 255 0.59 7.91 -5.46
N LEU A 256 1.36 6.84 -5.68
CA LEU A 256 1.65 6.29 -7.02
C LEU A 256 0.62 5.27 -7.50
N VAL A 257 -0.07 4.58 -6.57
CA VAL A 257 -0.92 3.42 -6.91
C VAL A 257 -2.41 3.62 -6.65
N SER A 258 -2.81 4.64 -5.88
CA SER A 258 -4.19 4.78 -5.42
C SER A 258 -5.13 5.48 -6.40
N TYR A 259 -4.64 5.92 -7.56
CA TYR A 259 -5.42 6.68 -8.52
C TYR A 259 -5.41 6.02 -9.90
N LYS A 260 -6.56 6.04 -10.59
CA LYS A 260 -6.69 5.54 -11.96
C LYS A 260 -5.91 6.43 -12.94
N SER A 261 -6.14 7.76 -12.88
CA SER A 261 -5.35 8.73 -13.65
C SER A 261 -4.06 9.09 -12.91
N LYS A 262 -2.97 9.14 -13.66
CA LYS A 262 -1.63 9.52 -13.19
C LYS A 262 -1.27 10.97 -13.55
N ASP A 263 -2.10 11.64 -14.35
CA ASP A 263 -1.83 12.95 -14.97
C ASP A 263 -1.65 14.09 -13.95
N ILE A 264 -2.23 13.95 -12.75
CA ILE A 264 -2.07 14.94 -11.67
C ILE A 264 -0.66 14.90 -11.07
N LEU A 265 -0.02 13.73 -11.05
CA LEU A 265 1.32 13.56 -10.48
C LEU A 265 2.42 13.72 -11.53
N VAL A 266 2.21 13.18 -12.73
CA VAL A 266 3.23 13.11 -13.79
C VAL A 266 2.55 13.34 -15.15
N GLU A 267 3.17 14.10 -16.01
CA GLU A 267 2.71 14.33 -17.38
C GLU A 267 2.62 13.00 -18.16
N LYS A 268 1.61 12.87 -19.00
CA LYS A 268 1.23 11.61 -19.65
C LYS A 268 2.36 10.97 -20.48
N ASP A 269 3.14 11.76 -21.18
CA ASP A 269 4.29 11.33 -21.97
C ASP A 269 5.40 10.68 -21.14
N ARG A 270 5.46 10.98 -19.84
CA ARG A 270 6.44 10.45 -18.88
C ARG A 270 5.93 9.29 -18.04
N HIS A 271 4.67 8.84 -18.18
CA HIS A 271 4.10 7.75 -17.39
C HIS A 271 4.92 6.46 -17.52
N HIS A 272 5.41 6.13 -18.72
CA HIS A 272 6.16 4.90 -18.97
C HIS A 272 7.48 4.80 -18.18
N THR A 273 8.04 5.94 -17.74
CA THR A 273 9.28 5.97 -16.93
C THR A 273 9.04 5.52 -15.48
N ILE A 274 7.80 5.59 -15.00
CA ILE A 274 7.42 5.27 -13.63
C ILE A 274 6.56 4.00 -13.58
N TRP A 275 5.49 3.92 -14.38
CA TRP A 275 4.61 2.76 -14.42
C TRP A 275 5.04 1.80 -15.53
N GLN A 276 5.99 0.93 -15.21
CA GLN A 276 6.61 0.01 -16.16
C GLN A 276 5.70 -1.19 -16.49
N LYS A 277 5.95 -1.85 -17.65
CA LYS A 277 5.11 -2.94 -18.18
C LYS A 277 4.90 -4.10 -17.20
N ALA A 278 5.87 -4.47 -16.41
CA ALA A 278 5.75 -5.55 -15.43
C ALA A 278 5.05 -5.14 -14.12
N GLY A 279 4.34 -4.00 -14.09
CA GLY A 279 3.70 -3.47 -12.89
C GLY A 279 4.71 -2.99 -11.84
N GLN A 280 5.98 -2.83 -12.21
CA GLN A 280 6.99 -2.30 -11.30
C GLN A 280 6.87 -0.79 -11.19
N ILE A 281 6.88 -0.29 -9.96
CA ILE A 281 6.86 1.13 -9.65
C ILE A 281 8.07 1.43 -8.77
N PRO A 282 9.01 2.28 -9.24
CA PRO A 282 10.21 2.62 -8.49
C PRO A 282 9.91 3.49 -7.26
N ALA A 283 10.84 3.52 -6.34
CA ALA A 283 10.86 4.51 -5.28
C ALA A 283 11.36 5.85 -5.85
N LEU A 284 10.68 6.95 -5.52
CA LEU A 284 10.87 8.23 -6.20
C LEU A 284 11.41 9.33 -5.28
N ILE A 285 12.17 10.24 -5.88
CA ILE A 285 12.52 11.55 -5.32
C ILE A 285 11.76 12.61 -6.11
N LEU A 286 10.90 13.37 -5.43
CA LEU A 286 10.23 14.52 -5.99
C LEU A 286 10.83 15.81 -5.42
N ILE A 287 11.04 16.78 -6.30
CA ILE A 287 11.46 18.15 -5.96
C ILE A 287 10.34 19.09 -6.41
N ARG A 288 9.72 19.78 -5.44
CA ARG A 288 8.57 20.67 -5.70
C ARG A 288 7.47 20.01 -6.55
N GLY A 289 7.15 18.75 -6.21
CA GLY A 289 6.11 17.96 -6.90
C GLY A 289 6.55 17.32 -8.21
N GLN A 290 7.78 17.56 -8.72
CA GLN A 290 8.28 16.96 -9.94
C GLN A 290 9.21 15.78 -9.64
N VAL A 291 9.07 14.68 -10.36
CA VAL A 291 9.98 13.52 -10.27
C VAL A 291 11.34 13.92 -10.81
N LYS A 292 12.37 13.85 -9.99
CA LYS A 292 13.76 14.21 -10.30
C LYS A 292 14.75 13.06 -10.11
N GLY A 293 14.34 11.95 -9.51
CA GLY A 293 15.19 10.79 -9.34
C GLY A 293 14.44 9.60 -8.79
N GLN A 294 15.15 8.50 -8.74
CA GLN A 294 14.72 7.25 -8.13
C GLN A 294 15.69 6.87 -7.02
N TRP A 295 15.25 5.96 -6.15
CA TRP A 295 16.15 5.44 -5.14
C TRP A 295 15.90 3.96 -4.86
N ASN A 296 16.93 3.30 -4.38
CA ASN A 296 16.88 1.92 -3.93
C ASN A 296 17.62 1.80 -2.59
N LEU A 297 17.32 0.72 -1.87
CA LEU A 297 18.08 0.34 -0.70
C LEU A 297 18.54 -1.12 -0.83
N ARG A 298 19.70 -1.39 -0.25
CA ARG A 298 20.22 -2.74 -0.06
C ARG A 298 20.51 -2.92 1.43
N GLN A 299 19.92 -3.93 2.02
CA GLN A 299 20.17 -4.33 3.41
C GLN A 299 21.11 -5.53 3.45
N GLN A 300 22.04 -5.50 4.38
CA GLN A 300 22.93 -6.62 4.70
C GLN A 300 23.11 -6.67 6.22
N GLY A 301 22.43 -7.61 6.87
CA GLY A 301 22.31 -7.64 8.33
C GLY A 301 21.67 -6.36 8.86
N ASP A 302 22.36 -5.67 9.75
CA ASP A 302 21.87 -4.40 10.32
C ASP A 302 22.34 -3.16 9.56
N GLN A 303 23.07 -3.33 8.46
CA GLN A 303 23.54 -2.24 7.64
C GLN A 303 22.65 -2.00 6.42
N ILE A 304 22.41 -0.72 6.10
CA ILE A 304 21.67 -0.29 4.92
C ILE A 304 22.53 0.64 4.07
N THR A 305 22.56 0.36 2.77
CA THR A 305 23.06 1.29 1.75
C THR A 305 21.90 1.83 0.96
N PHE A 306 21.81 3.14 0.81
CA PHE A 306 20.86 3.82 -0.05
C PHE A 306 21.58 4.33 -1.31
N GLN A 307 20.94 4.16 -2.46
CA GLN A 307 21.41 4.72 -3.71
C GLN A 307 20.32 5.59 -4.32
N VAL A 308 20.63 6.84 -4.61
CA VAL A 308 19.76 7.79 -5.33
C VAL A 308 20.33 7.96 -6.73
N THR A 309 19.50 7.75 -7.74
CA THR A 309 19.86 7.91 -9.15
C THR A 309 19.02 9.02 -9.77
N SER A 310 19.64 9.93 -10.50
CA SER A 310 18.97 11.05 -11.17
C SER A 310 19.64 11.39 -12.50
N ALA A 311 18.86 11.89 -13.46
CA ALA A 311 19.37 12.29 -14.77
C ALA A 311 20.29 13.54 -14.73
N GLN A 312 20.20 14.34 -13.67
CA GLN A 312 21.02 15.51 -13.44
C GLN A 312 21.43 15.58 -11.95
N PRO A 313 22.58 16.21 -11.62
CA PRO A 313 22.98 16.36 -10.22
C PRO A 313 21.92 17.08 -9.39
N LEU A 314 21.52 16.48 -8.27
CA LEU A 314 20.65 17.15 -7.30
C LEU A 314 21.42 18.23 -6.54
N ALA A 315 20.80 19.37 -6.29
CA ALA A 315 21.40 20.44 -5.49
C ALA A 315 21.80 19.93 -4.09
N LYS A 316 22.90 20.44 -3.56
CA LYS A 316 23.46 20.03 -2.23
C LYS A 316 22.41 20.10 -1.11
N ALA A 317 21.56 21.15 -1.10
CA ALA A 317 20.48 21.30 -0.12
C ALA A 317 19.44 20.15 -0.22
N HIS A 318 19.06 19.73 -1.43
CA HIS A 318 18.15 18.61 -1.64
C HIS A 318 18.79 17.29 -1.18
N GLN A 319 20.07 17.06 -1.53
CA GLN A 319 20.80 15.88 -1.06
C GLN A 319 20.88 15.83 0.48
N ALA A 320 21.10 16.96 1.15
CA ALA A 320 21.11 17.04 2.60
C ALA A 320 19.78 16.62 3.22
N THR A 321 18.64 17.10 2.67
CA THR A 321 17.30 16.71 3.11
C THR A 321 17.05 15.21 2.91
N ILE A 322 17.40 14.66 1.75
CA ILE A 322 17.27 13.23 1.45
C ILE A 322 18.11 12.39 2.41
N ARG A 323 19.39 12.78 2.64
CA ARG A 323 20.27 12.10 3.62
C ARG A 323 19.69 12.10 5.03
N ALA A 324 19.13 13.24 5.46
CA ALA A 324 18.50 13.36 6.78
C ALA A 324 17.30 12.40 6.90
N ARG A 325 16.47 12.31 5.86
CA ARG A 325 15.29 11.40 5.84
C ARG A 325 15.71 9.93 5.91
N PHE A 326 16.70 9.50 5.12
CA PHE A 326 17.19 8.12 5.15
C PHE A 326 17.86 7.76 6.49
N LYS A 327 18.63 8.67 7.07
CA LYS A 327 19.22 8.47 8.41
C LYS A 327 18.15 8.36 9.49
N ALA A 328 17.09 9.18 9.43
CA ALA A 328 15.96 9.11 10.36
C ALA A 328 15.23 7.77 10.23
N PHE A 329 14.95 7.33 9.01
CA PHE A 329 14.33 6.03 8.74
C PHE A 329 15.17 4.86 9.26
N ALA A 330 16.45 4.82 8.93
CA ALA A 330 17.33 3.74 9.38
C ALA A 330 17.39 3.65 10.91
N ARG A 331 17.51 4.81 11.58
CA ARG A 331 17.51 4.87 13.06
C ARG A 331 16.19 4.35 13.65
N TRP A 332 15.05 4.77 13.09
CA TRP A 332 13.74 4.32 13.51
C TRP A 332 13.57 2.80 13.31
N TRP A 333 14.09 2.27 12.21
CA TRP A 333 14.04 0.84 11.90
C TRP A 333 15.08 0.01 12.70
N GLY A 334 15.88 0.61 13.57
CA GLY A 334 16.94 -0.06 14.31
C GLY A 334 18.11 -0.50 13.43
N LYS A 335 18.37 0.21 12.30
CA LYS A 335 19.42 -0.12 11.34
C LYS A 335 20.47 0.96 11.27
N GLN A 336 21.68 0.60 10.81
CA GLN A 336 22.81 1.51 10.62
C GLN A 336 22.98 1.86 9.14
N VAL A 337 23.16 3.13 8.85
CA VAL A 337 23.44 3.58 7.48
C VAL A 337 24.92 3.34 7.17
N LYS A 338 25.19 2.44 6.21
CA LYS A 338 26.54 2.19 5.68
C LYS A 338 26.95 3.27 4.69
N ALA A 339 26.10 3.59 3.72
CA ALA A 339 26.34 4.61 2.71
C ALA A 339 25.03 5.22 2.19
N ILE A 340 25.11 6.45 1.67
CA ILE A 340 24.05 7.10 0.90
C ILE A 340 24.72 7.71 -0.33
N ASP A 341 24.56 7.06 -1.48
CA ASP A 341 25.22 7.41 -2.72
C ASP A 341 24.27 8.16 -3.64
N PHE A 342 24.78 9.19 -4.32
CA PHE A 342 24.08 9.94 -5.36
C PHE A 342 24.80 9.72 -6.67
N VAL A 343 24.08 9.11 -7.62
CA VAL A 343 24.60 8.74 -8.94
C VAL A 343 23.85 9.52 -10.00
N VAL A 344 24.55 10.08 -10.93
CA VAL A 344 23.97 10.67 -12.15
C VAL A 344 24.01 9.62 -13.24
N GLU A 345 22.85 9.38 -13.88
CA GLU A 345 22.78 8.46 -15.03
C GLU A 345 23.59 9.07 -16.18
N ALA A 346 24.43 8.25 -16.81
CA ALA A 346 25.24 8.64 -17.96
C ALA A 346 24.39 8.73 -19.24
#